data_83a253c02674cb533dbfe2cdb5a0f125
#
_entry.id   83a253c02674cb533dbfe2cdb5a0f125
#
_cell.length_a   1.000
_cell.length_b   1.000
_cell.length_c   1.000
_cell.angle_alpha   90.00
_cell.angle_beta   90.00
_cell.angle_gamma   90.00
#
_symmetry.space_group_name_H-M   'P 1'
#
loop_
_entity.id
_entity.type
_entity.pdbx_description
1 polymer ?
#
loop_
_entity_poly.entity_id
_entity_poly.type
_entity_poly.pdbx_seq_one_letter_code
_entity_poly.pdbx_strand_id
1 'polypeptide(L)'
;MRRIFSALNKSNVSINYSQLIKEKVSRKEDINLVAEIDGKAVGFMFCEIISGGFGLLEESAWIVMFGIDPNCMGQGIGKRLAEEIFSLCIKKGIRKIYSSVTWDSVDLLSFFKTLGFDRSNFINLEKKLDLQA
;
A
#
# COMPACT_ATOMS: atom_id res chain seq x y z
N MET A 1 -21.32 -0.64 14.44
CA MET A 1 -20.69 0.04 13.31
C MET A 1 -19.19 0.00 13.43
N ARG A 2 -18.52 -0.23 12.39
CA ARG A 2 -17.10 -0.47 12.46
C ARG A 2 -16.29 0.72 12.06
N ARG A 3 -15.27 0.99 12.83
CA ARG A 3 -14.25 1.92 12.45
C ARG A 3 -13.28 1.21 11.52
N ILE A 4 -13.06 1.76 10.36
CA ILE A 4 -12.37 1.02 9.34
C ILE A 4 -10.87 1.25 9.35
N PHE A 5 -10.43 2.50 9.51
CA PHE A 5 -9.00 2.73 9.42
C PHE A 5 -8.60 4.01 10.11
N SER A 6 -7.30 4.12 10.33
CA SER A 6 -6.69 5.34 10.81
C SER A 6 -5.34 5.49 10.13
N ALA A 7 -4.87 6.71 10.11
CA ALA A 7 -3.55 6.98 9.54
C ALA A 7 -2.48 6.58 10.54
N LEU A 8 -1.43 5.93 10.06
CA LEU A 8 -0.38 5.44 10.94
C LEU A 8 0.37 6.55 11.65
N ASN A 9 0.55 7.67 10.99
CA ASN A 9 1.28 8.77 11.61
C ASN A 9 0.56 9.36 12.80
N LYS A 10 -0.65 8.91 13.08
CA LYS A 10 -1.39 9.32 14.25
C LYS A 10 -1.30 8.31 15.38
N SER A 11 -0.46 7.32 15.22
CA SER A 11 -0.11 6.39 16.28
C SER A 11 -1.27 5.56 16.79
N ASN A 12 -2.22 5.23 15.93
CA ASN A 12 -3.37 4.43 16.32
C ASN A 12 -3.25 3.00 15.84
N VAL A 13 -2.05 2.51 15.71
CA VAL A 13 -1.77 1.23 15.10
C VAL A 13 -1.51 0.21 16.19
N SER A 14 -1.83 -1.04 15.92
CA SER A 14 -1.54 -2.10 16.85
C SER A 14 -0.02 -2.24 17.02
N ILE A 15 0.39 -2.84 18.13
CA ILE A 15 1.81 -2.97 18.46
C ILE A 15 2.56 -3.73 17.38
N ASN A 16 1.95 -4.77 16.82
CA ASN A 16 2.64 -5.59 15.82
C ASN A 16 3.02 -4.81 14.59
N TYR A 17 2.14 -3.91 14.16
CA TYR A 17 2.43 -3.11 12.98
C TYR A 17 3.30 -1.92 13.32
N SER A 18 3.30 -1.47 14.57
CA SER A 18 4.10 -0.31 14.95
C SER A 18 5.58 -0.52 14.72
N GLN A 19 6.10 -1.70 15.05
CA GLN A 19 7.52 -1.95 14.85
C GLN A 19 7.88 -2.01 13.38
N LEU A 20 7.05 -2.68 12.59
CA LEU A 20 7.28 -2.75 11.16
C LEU A 20 7.26 -1.35 10.55
N ILE A 21 6.37 -0.51 11.04
CA ILE A 21 6.24 0.84 10.55
C ILE A 21 7.48 1.66 10.86
N LYS A 22 8.03 1.52 12.06
CA LYS A 22 9.20 2.32 12.44
C LYS A 22 10.38 2.07 11.52
N GLU A 23 10.47 0.90 10.94
CA GLU A 23 11.53 0.61 9.99
C GLU A 23 11.22 1.08 8.59
N LYS A 24 9.93 1.14 8.24
CA LYS A 24 9.51 1.49 6.90
C LYS A 24 9.20 2.96 6.74
N VAL A 25 8.62 3.58 7.74
CA VAL A 25 8.13 4.95 7.63
C VAL A 25 9.13 5.88 8.22
N SER A 26 9.99 6.42 7.40
CA SER A 26 10.89 7.48 7.80
C SER A 26 10.55 8.79 7.13
N ARG A 27 9.59 8.80 6.21
CA ARG A 27 9.30 9.95 5.37
C ARG A 27 7.90 10.46 5.66
N LYS A 28 7.79 11.75 5.80
CA LYS A 28 6.53 12.38 6.16
C LYS A 28 5.48 12.29 5.06
N GLU A 29 5.92 12.26 3.82
CA GLU A 29 4.98 12.26 2.70
C GLU A 29 4.35 10.92 2.42
N ASP A 30 4.85 9.85 3.02
CA ASP A 30 4.30 8.53 2.79
C ASP A 30 2.91 8.40 3.40
N ILE A 31 2.09 7.59 2.76
CA ILE A 31 0.72 7.37 3.20
C ILE A 31 0.59 5.91 3.64
N ASN A 32 0.42 5.72 4.93
CA ASN A 32 0.33 4.39 5.50
C ASN A 32 -0.94 4.29 6.31
N LEU A 33 -1.82 3.37 5.92
CA LEU A 33 -3.13 3.24 6.53
C LEU A 33 -3.30 1.87 7.16
N VAL A 34 -4.04 1.84 8.25
CA VAL A 34 -4.44 0.61 8.91
C VAL A 34 -5.95 0.62 9.04
N ALA A 35 -6.56 -0.50 8.75
CA ALA A 35 -7.99 -0.71 8.97
C ALA A 35 -8.18 -1.38 10.32
N GLU A 36 -9.14 -0.88 11.08
CA GLU A 36 -9.46 -1.41 12.40
C GLU A 36 -10.92 -1.76 12.51
N ILE A 37 -11.20 -2.86 13.19
CA ILE A 37 -12.55 -3.23 13.56
C ILE A 37 -12.53 -3.48 15.08
N ASP A 38 -13.33 -2.72 15.81
CA ASP A 38 -13.43 -2.84 17.26
C ASP A 38 -12.08 -2.75 17.94
N GLY A 39 -11.24 -1.84 17.45
CA GLY A 39 -9.94 -1.59 18.04
C GLY A 39 -8.84 -2.54 17.61
N LYS A 40 -9.14 -3.50 16.77
CA LYS A 40 -8.13 -4.45 16.30
C LYS A 40 -7.76 -4.16 14.86
N ALA A 41 -6.47 -4.17 14.57
CA ALA A 41 -6.00 -4.00 13.20
C ALA A 41 -6.36 -5.25 12.40
N VAL A 42 -7.05 -5.06 11.28
CA VAL A 42 -7.47 -6.16 10.42
C VAL A 42 -6.94 -6.03 9.01
N GLY A 43 -6.29 -4.92 8.70
CA GLY A 43 -5.70 -4.75 7.38
C GLY A 43 -4.84 -3.52 7.33
N PHE A 44 -3.99 -3.46 6.31
CA PHE A 44 -3.12 -2.31 6.14
C PHE A 44 -2.78 -2.15 4.67
N MET A 45 -2.43 -0.93 4.30
CA MET A 45 -1.93 -0.64 2.97
C MET A 45 -0.94 0.52 3.09
N PHE A 46 0.31 0.26 2.71
CA PHE A 46 1.39 1.23 2.84
C PHE A 46 1.77 1.73 1.45
N CYS A 47 1.89 3.03 1.33
CA CYS A 47 2.12 3.68 0.05
C CYS A 47 3.27 4.68 0.21
N GLU A 48 4.32 4.48 -0.58
CA GLU A 48 5.46 5.37 -0.59
C GLU A 48 5.30 6.41 -1.69
N ILE A 49 5.71 7.62 -1.41
CA ILE A 49 5.70 8.70 -2.39
C ILE A 49 7.13 8.89 -2.89
N ILE A 50 7.30 8.80 -4.19
CA ILE A 50 8.61 8.88 -4.81
C ILE A 50 8.65 10.09 -5.73
N SER A 51 9.66 10.93 -5.54
CA SER A 51 9.87 12.13 -6.36
C SER A 51 11.00 11.87 -7.32
N GLY A 52 10.73 12.03 -8.62
CA GLY A 52 11.76 11.95 -9.64
C GLY A 52 12.35 10.59 -9.88
N GLY A 53 11.74 9.53 -9.36
CA GLY A 53 12.23 8.18 -9.58
C GLY A 53 11.97 7.69 -10.99
N PHE A 54 12.84 6.81 -11.48
CA PHE A 54 12.67 6.13 -12.76
C PHE A 54 12.50 7.09 -13.94
N GLY A 55 13.17 8.27 -13.89
CA GLY A 55 13.05 9.24 -14.95
C GLY A 55 11.76 10.02 -14.98
N LEU A 56 10.92 9.86 -13.97
CA LEU A 56 9.69 10.62 -13.87
C LEU A 56 9.97 11.99 -13.30
N LEU A 57 9.34 13.02 -13.86
CA LEU A 57 9.51 14.38 -13.39
C LEU A 57 8.58 14.72 -12.24
N GLU A 58 7.47 14.03 -12.12
CA GLU A 58 6.50 14.32 -11.09
C GLU A 58 6.51 13.22 -10.03
N GLU A 59 5.93 13.54 -8.89
CA GLU A 59 5.78 12.57 -7.83
C GLU A 59 4.86 11.44 -8.24
N SER A 60 5.15 10.26 -7.75
CA SER A 60 4.32 9.10 -7.96
C SER A 60 4.15 8.36 -6.64
N ALA A 61 3.07 7.61 -6.54
CA ALA A 61 2.76 6.82 -5.36
C ALA A 61 2.95 5.35 -5.69
N TRP A 62 3.45 4.60 -4.71
CA TRP A 62 3.74 3.17 -4.90
C TRP A 62 3.22 2.41 -3.71
N ILE A 63 2.27 1.52 -3.92
CA ILE A 63 1.79 0.63 -2.88
C ILE A 63 2.84 -0.45 -2.69
N VAL A 64 3.46 -0.47 -1.52
CA VAL A 64 4.59 -1.36 -1.26
C VAL A 64 4.24 -2.51 -0.33
N MET A 65 3.19 -2.37 0.47
CA MET A 65 2.73 -3.44 1.35
C MET A 65 1.23 -3.39 1.48
N PHE A 66 0.61 -4.56 1.52
CA PHE A 66 -0.83 -4.68 1.64
C PHE A 66 -1.15 -6.03 2.26
N GLY A 67 -2.05 -6.03 3.23
CA GLY A 67 -2.49 -7.27 3.85
C GLY A 67 -3.84 -7.09 4.51
N ILE A 68 -4.62 -8.17 4.53
CA ILE A 68 -5.91 -8.24 5.19
C ILE A 68 -5.93 -9.50 6.03
N ASP A 69 -6.43 -9.39 7.27
CA ASP A 69 -6.64 -10.54 8.12
C ASP A 69 -7.53 -11.54 7.37
N PRO A 70 -7.11 -12.80 7.24
CA PRO A 70 -7.90 -13.78 6.49
C PRO A 70 -9.34 -13.91 6.99
N ASN A 71 -9.57 -13.70 8.28
CA ASN A 71 -10.91 -13.79 8.84
C ASN A 71 -11.79 -12.60 8.48
N CYS A 72 -11.21 -11.57 7.89
CA CYS A 72 -11.93 -10.35 7.56
C CYS A 72 -12.01 -10.13 6.04
N MET A 73 -11.60 -11.08 5.27
CA MET A 73 -11.65 -10.96 3.82
C MET A 73 -13.08 -10.95 3.31
N GLY A 74 -13.29 -10.32 2.16
CA GLY A 74 -14.61 -10.28 1.56
C GLY A 74 -15.52 -9.22 2.13
N GLN A 75 -15.02 -8.34 2.99
CA GLN A 75 -15.83 -7.29 3.61
C GLN A 75 -15.55 -5.91 3.03
N GLY A 76 -14.77 -5.82 1.96
CA GLY A 76 -14.49 -4.55 1.31
C GLY A 76 -13.42 -3.72 2.00
N ILE A 77 -12.66 -4.30 2.92
CA ILE A 77 -11.64 -3.56 3.67
C ILE A 77 -10.53 -3.07 2.75
N GLY A 78 -10.03 -3.96 1.88
CA GLY A 78 -8.97 -3.57 0.95
C GLY A 78 -9.40 -2.46 0.02
N LYS A 79 -10.63 -2.54 -0.47
CA LYS A 79 -11.17 -1.50 -1.33
C LYS A 79 -11.24 -0.16 -0.60
N ARG A 80 -11.68 -0.16 0.64
CA ARG A 80 -11.77 1.06 1.44
C ARG A 80 -10.39 1.66 1.69
N LEU A 81 -9.42 0.81 2.01
CA LEU A 81 -8.04 1.29 2.19
C LEU A 81 -7.52 1.94 0.90
N ALA A 82 -7.73 1.27 -0.23
CA ALA A 82 -7.26 1.80 -1.50
C ALA A 82 -7.95 3.11 -1.86
N GLU A 83 -9.25 3.20 -1.65
CA GLU A 83 -9.98 4.41 -1.97
C GLU A 83 -9.50 5.59 -1.13
N GLU A 84 -9.18 5.33 0.13
CA GLU A 84 -8.66 6.39 0.97
C GLU A 84 -7.27 6.84 0.51
N ILE A 85 -6.42 5.89 0.13
CA ILE A 85 -5.10 6.23 -0.42
C ILE A 85 -5.26 7.06 -1.69
N PHE A 86 -6.15 6.66 -2.58
CA PHE A 86 -6.38 7.41 -3.82
C PHE A 86 -6.80 8.85 -3.51
N SER A 87 -7.71 9.01 -2.56
CA SER A 87 -8.18 10.33 -2.17
C SER A 87 -7.04 11.19 -1.65
N LEU A 88 -6.20 10.62 -0.79
CA LEU A 88 -5.07 11.34 -0.22
C LEU A 88 -4.03 11.69 -1.29
N CYS A 89 -3.80 10.79 -2.24
CA CYS A 89 -2.88 11.06 -3.34
C CYS A 89 -3.40 12.21 -4.20
N ILE A 90 -4.68 12.21 -4.50
CA ILE A 90 -5.27 13.27 -5.30
C ILE A 90 -5.11 14.61 -4.61
N LYS A 91 -5.30 14.66 -3.30
CA LYS A 91 -5.13 15.89 -2.54
C LYS A 91 -3.70 16.39 -2.56
N LYS A 92 -2.75 15.49 -2.73
CA LYS A 92 -1.33 15.86 -2.84
C LYS A 92 -0.92 16.21 -4.27
N GLY A 93 -1.83 16.10 -5.22
CA GLY A 93 -1.51 16.37 -6.61
C GLY A 93 -0.86 15.22 -7.32
N ILE A 94 -0.87 14.04 -6.73
CA ILE A 94 -0.29 12.84 -7.32
C ILE A 94 -1.29 12.24 -8.28
N ARG A 95 -0.85 11.95 -9.50
CA ARG A 95 -1.75 11.52 -10.56
C ARG A 95 -1.65 10.05 -10.89
N LYS A 96 -0.57 9.39 -10.51
CA LYS A 96 -0.37 7.99 -10.84
C LYS A 96 0.05 7.22 -9.62
N ILE A 97 -0.53 6.04 -9.49
CA ILE A 97 -0.21 5.15 -8.40
C ILE A 97 0.09 3.77 -8.98
N TYR A 98 1.13 3.15 -8.45
CA TYR A 98 1.65 1.89 -8.96
C TYR A 98 1.63 0.83 -7.89
N SER A 99 1.62 -0.42 -8.32
CA SER A 99 1.79 -1.56 -7.43
C SER A 99 2.40 -2.68 -8.25
N SER A 100 3.11 -3.58 -7.57
CA SER A 100 3.69 -4.75 -8.21
C SER A 100 3.13 -6.01 -7.57
N VAL A 101 2.74 -6.96 -8.40
CA VAL A 101 2.25 -8.26 -7.93
C VAL A 101 2.92 -9.35 -8.75
N THR A 102 3.07 -10.52 -8.14
CA THR A 102 3.63 -11.64 -8.88
C THR A 102 2.58 -12.22 -9.81
N TRP A 103 3.04 -12.84 -10.88
CA TRP A 103 2.15 -13.37 -11.90
C TRP A 103 1.19 -14.42 -11.37
N ASP A 104 1.61 -15.19 -10.38
CA ASP A 104 0.80 -16.27 -9.83
C ASP A 104 -0.10 -15.80 -8.69
N SER A 105 -0.07 -14.55 -8.32
CA SER A 105 -0.98 -13.99 -7.31
C SER A 105 -2.28 -13.56 -7.98
N VAL A 106 -3.07 -14.54 -8.41
CA VAL A 106 -4.27 -14.28 -9.20
C VAL A 106 -5.27 -13.44 -8.45
N ASP A 107 -5.47 -13.75 -7.16
CA ASP A 107 -6.45 -13.01 -6.36
C ASP A 107 -6.04 -11.57 -6.17
N LEU A 108 -4.75 -11.34 -5.91
CA LEU A 108 -4.25 -10.00 -5.72
C LEU A 108 -4.30 -9.20 -7.01
N LEU A 109 -3.93 -9.83 -8.12
CA LEU A 109 -3.99 -9.19 -9.41
C LEU A 109 -5.43 -8.81 -9.76
N SER A 110 -6.37 -9.72 -9.52
CA SER A 110 -7.78 -9.45 -9.76
C SER A 110 -8.28 -8.30 -8.90
N PHE A 111 -7.86 -8.28 -7.64
CA PHE A 111 -8.25 -7.21 -6.74
C PHE A 111 -7.81 -5.85 -7.28
N PHE A 112 -6.56 -5.72 -7.70
CA PHE A 112 -6.08 -4.45 -8.23
C PHE A 112 -6.78 -4.09 -9.53
N LYS A 113 -7.11 -5.07 -10.36
CA LYS A 113 -7.84 -4.77 -11.59
C LYS A 113 -9.23 -4.23 -11.30
N THR A 114 -9.89 -4.72 -10.26
CA THR A 114 -11.20 -4.16 -9.90
C THR A 114 -11.11 -2.72 -9.44
N LEU A 115 -9.93 -2.29 -9.01
CA LEU A 115 -9.71 -0.91 -8.59
C LEU A 115 -9.28 -0.01 -9.73
N GLY A 116 -9.18 -0.54 -10.93
CA GLY A 116 -8.81 0.25 -12.09
C GLY A 116 -7.34 0.20 -12.45
N PHE A 117 -6.56 -0.63 -11.79
CA PHE A 117 -5.16 -0.79 -12.17
C PHE A 117 -5.05 -1.58 -13.46
N ASP A 118 -4.07 -1.20 -14.26
CA ASP A 118 -3.78 -1.88 -15.50
C ASP A 118 -2.27 -1.91 -15.65
N ARG A 119 -1.79 -2.55 -16.70
CA ARG A 119 -0.37 -2.65 -16.93
C ARG A 119 0.25 -1.27 -17.06
N SER A 120 1.38 -1.05 -16.38
CA SER A 120 2.11 0.21 -16.49
C SER A 120 3.16 0.12 -17.59
N ASN A 121 3.90 1.21 -17.77
CA ASN A 121 5.01 1.27 -18.73
C ASN A 121 6.29 0.70 -18.14
N PHE A 122 6.28 0.21 -16.90
CA PHE A 122 7.48 -0.31 -16.28
C PHE A 122 7.52 -1.82 -16.37
N ILE A 123 8.72 -2.34 -16.47
CA ILE A 123 8.99 -3.77 -16.39
C ILE A 123 9.92 -3.96 -15.22
N ASN A 124 9.59 -4.90 -14.34
CA ASN A 124 10.49 -5.27 -13.25
C ASN A 124 11.61 -6.12 -13.80
N LEU A 125 12.83 -5.76 -13.42
CA LEU A 125 14.01 -6.54 -13.76
C LEU A 125 14.58 -7.10 -12.47
N GLU A 126 15.02 -8.34 -12.53
CA GLU A 126 15.53 -9.04 -11.36
C GLU A 126 16.91 -9.60 -11.66
N LYS A 127 17.81 -9.50 -10.69
CA LYS A 127 19.09 -10.16 -10.76
C LYS A 127 19.30 -10.89 -9.45
N LYS A 128 19.55 -12.16 -9.53
CA LYS A 128 19.91 -12.93 -8.34
C LYS A 128 21.37 -12.72 -8.06
N LEU A 129 21.68 -12.40 -6.81
CA LEU A 129 23.06 -12.18 -6.41
C LEU A 129 23.60 -13.43 -5.77
N ASP A 130 24.80 -13.82 -6.21
CA ASP A 130 25.50 -14.94 -5.62
C ASP A 130 26.33 -14.40 -4.48
N LEU A 131 25.95 -14.76 -3.27
CA LEU A 131 26.62 -14.28 -2.07
C LEU A 131 27.79 -15.14 -1.64
N GLN A 132 28.08 -16.21 -2.36
CA GLN A 132 29.25 -17.01 -2.08
C GLN A 132 30.44 -16.36 -2.74
N ALA A 133 31.40 -16.07 -1.93
CA ALA A 133 32.59 -15.47 -2.46
C ALA A 133 33.48 -16.54 -3.04
#